data_054609d0207e70c78dd120423431aaa6
#
_entry.id   054609d0207e70c78dd120423431aaa6
#
_cell.length_a   1.000
_cell.length_b   1.000
_cell.length_c   1.000
_cell.angle_alpha   90.00
_cell.angle_beta   90.00
_cell.angle_gamma   90.00
#
_symmetry.space_group_name_H-M   'P 1'
#
loop_
_entity.id
_entity.type
_entity.pdbx_description
1 polymer ?
#
loop_
_entity_poly.entity_id
_entity_poly.type
_entity_poly.pdbx_seq_one_letter_code
_entity_poly.pdbx_strand_id
1 'polypeptide(L)'
;VHTKTWSPEKQGLRGHFALLLAERFNADISVLAQSGWGLTAGWNNDPACVMPPVYTKVCALAKGTKNKTSGADEEWDFSKRSADAVFINLGTNDEFALDQPAWQDPVLLREYKLTRGIDEDRIQKTLISFIRTIRQCNRSALVFVCYGMVLTGFTDVFEAAVSRYCGETQDSNVFFVRLPAVDKEDALSGGHPGPVCHKRAADVLTEELNK
;
A
#
# COMPACT_ATOMS: atom_id res chain seq x y z
N VAL A 1 -18.52 -20.52 -4.95
CA VAL A 1 -18.97 -20.63 -3.56
C VAL A 1 -18.23 -19.59 -2.76
N HIS A 2 -18.89 -18.44 -2.50
CA HIS A 2 -18.31 -17.38 -1.67
C HIS A 2 -18.31 -17.86 -0.22
N THR A 3 -17.20 -18.39 0.24
CA THR A 3 -17.04 -18.64 1.66
C THR A 3 -16.82 -17.29 2.34
N LYS A 4 -17.80 -16.82 3.09
CA LYS A 4 -17.72 -15.61 3.91
C LYS A 4 -16.70 -15.73 5.07
N THR A 5 -16.04 -16.85 5.19
CA THR A 5 -15.09 -17.12 6.28
C THR A 5 -13.69 -16.73 5.84
N TRP A 6 -13.06 -15.85 6.61
CA TRP A 6 -11.67 -15.52 6.46
C TRP A 6 -10.79 -16.76 6.68
N SER A 7 -9.75 -16.91 5.85
CA SER A 7 -8.81 -18.03 5.95
C SER A 7 -7.44 -17.56 5.46
N PRO A 8 -6.35 -17.81 6.22
CA PRO A 8 -4.99 -17.42 5.84
C PRO A 8 -4.55 -17.97 4.49
N GLU A 9 -4.99 -19.18 4.13
CA GLU A 9 -4.60 -19.82 2.86
C GLU A 9 -5.10 -19.05 1.63
N LYS A 10 -6.15 -18.25 1.79
CA LYS A 10 -6.74 -17.43 0.73
C LYS A 10 -6.08 -16.07 0.57
N GLN A 11 -5.16 -15.73 1.48
CA GLN A 11 -4.43 -14.46 1.49
C GLN A 11 -2.92 -14.64 1.31
N GLY A 12 -2.49 -15.79 0.82
CA GLY A 12 -1.10 -16.08 0.53
C GLY A 12 -0.59 -15.34 -0.72
N LEU A 13 0.73 -15.21 -0.84
CA LEU A 13 1.36 -14.58 -2.00
C LEU A 13 1.19 -15.36 -3.30
N ARG A 14 0.86 -16.67 -3.26
CA ARG A 14 0.67 -17.47 -4.46
C ARG A 14 -0.46 -16.91 -5.32
N GLY A 15 -0.13 -16.51 -6.55
CA GLY A 15 -1.07 -15.85 -7.47
C GLY A 15 -1.29 -14.36 -7.18
N HIS A 16 -0.62 -13.77 -6.19
CA HIS A 16 -0.64 -12.33 -5.96
C HIS A 16 0.17 -11.60 -7.05
N PHE A 17 -0.30 -10.43 -7.47
CA PHE A 17 0.32 -9.68 -8.58
C PHE A 17 1.81 -9.43 -8.37
N ALA A 18 2.24 -9.18 -7.14
CA ALA A 18 3.65 -8.94 -6.83
C ALA A 18 4.54 -10.16 -7.11
N LEU A 19 4.09 -11.37 -6.76
CA LEU A 19 4.83 -12.60 -7.08
C LEU A 19 4.80 -12.87 -8.58
N LEU A 20 3.66 -12.65 -9.24
CA LEU A 20 3.55 -12.82 -10.70
C LEU A 20 4.49 -11.88 -11.46
N LEU A 21 4.68 -10.65 -10.98
CA LEU A 21 5.68 -9.73 -11.55
C LEU A 21 7.10 -10.23 -11.32
N ALA A 22 7.42 -10.65 -10.09
CA ALA A 22 8.75 -11.19 -9.78
C ALA A 22 9.11 -12.39 -10.67
N GLU A 23 8.15 -13.30 -10.88
CA GLU A 23 8.33 -14.46 -11.79
C GLU A 23 8.54 -14.02 -13.25
N ARG A 24 7.77 -13.05 -13.75
CA ARG A 24 7.86 -12.56 -15.14
C ARG A 24 9.18 -11.87 -15.45
N PHE A 25 9.71 -11.12 -14.51
CA PHE A 25 10.94 -10.36 -14.66
C PHE A 25 12.16 -11.09 -14.10
N ASN A 26 12.01 -12.34 -13.63
CA ASN A 26 13.05 -13.09 -12.92
C ASN A 26 13.71 -12.23 -11.83
N ALA A 27 12.90 -11.55 -11.05
CA ALA A 27 13.32 -10.56 -10.06
C ALA A 27 13.19 -11.10 -8.63
N ASP A 28 14.06 -10.64 -7.77
CA ASP A 28 13.87 -10.77 -6.32
C ASP A 28 12.72 -9.90 -5.86
N ILE A 29 11.98 -10.37 -4.86
CA ILE A 29 10.84 -9.65 -4.29
C ILE A 29 11.00 -9.42 -2.80
N SER A 30 10.63 -8.20 -2.36
CA SER A 30 10.42 -7.87 -0.95
C SER A 30 9.01 -7.33 -0.79
N VAL A 31 8.23 -7.88 0.12
CA VAL A 31 6.84 -7.47 0.38
C VAL A 31 6.72 -6.94 1.79
N LEU A 32 6.28 -5.69 1.91
CA LEU A 32 5.92 -5.06 3.18
C LEU A 32 4.41 -4.82 3.18
N ALA A 33 3.67 -5.61 3.93
CA ALA A 33 2.22 -5.53 4.01
C ALA A 33 1.70 -5.94 5.37
N GLN A 34 0.64 -5.28 5.81
CA GLN A 34 -0.11 -5.62 7.02
C GLN A 34 -1.60 -5.46 6.76
N SER A 35 -2.37 -6.50 7.05
CA SER A 35 -3.83 -6.48 6.90
C SER A 35 -4.45 -5.36 7.74
N GLY A 36 -5.38 -4.61 7.13
CA GLY A 36 -6.10 -3.53 7.80
C GLY A 36 -5.32 -2.21 7.94
N TRP A 37 -4.05 -2.14 7.54
CA TRP A 37 -3.26 -0.91 7.61
C TRP A 37 -3.39 -0.08 6.35
N GLY A 38 -3.38 1.24 6.52
CA GLY A 38 -3.52 2.19 5.43
C GLY A 38 -2.30 3.09 5.23
N LEU A 39 -2.53 4.17 4.53
CA LEU A 39 -1.57 5.25 4.29
C LEU A 39 -1.60 6.28 5.45
N THR A 40 -2.80 6.70 5.87
CA THR A 40 -3.03 7.71 6.93
C THR A 40 -3.79 7.17 8.12
N ALA A 41 -4.51 6.07 7.97
CA ALA A 41 -5.21 5.35 9.03
C ALA A 41 -5.44 3.89 8.66
N GLY A 42 -5.66 3.04 9.65
CA GLY A 42 -6.20 1.70 9.45
C GLY A 42 -7.68 1.74 9.05
N TRP A 43 -8.20 0.59 8.60
CA TRP A 43 -9.59 0.42 8.16
C TRP A 43 -10.65 0.91 9.17
N ASN A 44 -10.32 0.92 10.45
CA ASN A 44 -11.17 1.34 11.57
C ASN A 44 -10.86 2.75 12.07
N ASN A 45 -10.21 3.59 11.28
CA ASN A 45 -9.73 4.92 11.64
C ASN A 45 -8.59 4.96 12.70
N ASP A 46 -7.94 3.84 13.02
CA ASP A 46 -6.80 3.85 13.93
C ASP A 46 -5.56 4.52 13.25
N PRO A 47 -5.10 5.68 13.75
CA PRO A 47 -3.97 6.40 13.16
C PRO A 47 -2.61 5.73 13.41
N ALA A 48 -2.53 4.72 14.28
CA ALA A 48 -1.33 3.94 14.52
C ALA A 48 -1.14 2.79 13.51
N CYS A 49 -2.21 2.44 12.78
CA CYS A 49 -2.22 1.35 11.80
C CYS A 49 -1.89 1.85 10.38
N VAL A 50 -0.66 2.38 10.19
CA VAL A 50 -0.21 3.00 8.93
C VAL A 50 1.14 2.47 8.47
N MET A 51 1.31 2.30 7.14
CA MET A 51 2.50 1.70 6.54
C MET A 51 3.72 2.64 6.41
N PRO A 52 3.59 3.96 6.14
CA PRO A 52 4.74 4.80 5.88
C PRO A 52 5.83 4.79 6.97
N PRO A 53 5.52 4.84 8.29
CA PRO A 53 6.54 4.84 9.33
C PRO A 53 7.31 3.53 9.48
N VAL A 54 6.79 2.42 8.94
CA VAL A 54 7.44 1.11 9.07
C VAL A 54 8.29 0.75 7.84
N TYR A 55 8.21 1.54 6.78
CA TYR A 55 8.91 1.25 5.52
C TYR A 55 10.43 1.24 5.67
N THR A 56 10.98 2.13 6.48
CA THR A 56 12.43 2.24 6.69
C THR A 56 12.97 1.28 7.76
N LYS A 57 12.11 0.48 8.39
CA LYS A 57 12.48 -0.40 9.49
C LYS A 57 12.73 -1.84 9.03
N VAL A 58 13.54 -2.55 9.80
CA VAL A 58 13.78 -3.99 9.58
C VAL A 58 12.48 -4.77 9.67
N CYS A 59 11.69 -4.59 10.73
CA CYS A 59 10.37 -5.20 10.90
C CYS A 59 9.56 -4.53 12.02
N ALA A 60 9.20 -3.26 11.87
CA ALA A 60 8.46 -2.52 12.91
C ALA A 60 7.03 -3.05 13.16
N LEU A 61 6.54 -3.99 12.35
CA LEU A 61 5.28 -4.71 12.58
C LEU A 61 5.40 -5.74 13.72
N ALA A 62 6.59 -6.27 13.97
CA ALA A 62 6.86 -7.25 14.99
C ALA A 62 6.97 -6.57 16.37
N LYS A 63 5.87 -6.59 17.12
CA LYS A 63 5.78 -5.98 18.45
C LYS A 63 6.39 -6.87 19.55
N GLY A 64 6.73 -6.25 20.69
CA GLY A 64 7.21 -6.92 21.89
C GLY A 64 8.72 -6.79 22.11
N THR A 65 9.13 -6.87 23.39
CA THR A 65 10.51 -6.62 23.82
C THR A 65 11.51 -7.52 23.10
N LYS A 66 11.21 -8.80 22.96
CA LYS A 66 12.09 -9.76 22.28
C LYS A 66 12.37 -9.37 20.83
N ASN A 67 11.36 -8.93 20.07
CA ASN A 67 11.55 -8.49 18.69
C ASN A 67 12.39 -7.20 18.63
N LYS A 68 12.15 -6.26 19.54
CA LYS A 68 12.94 -5.03 19.64
C LYS A 68 14.39 -5.30 19.95
N THR A 69 14.68 -6.17 20.92
CA THR A 69 16.06 -6.56 21.24
C THR A 69 16.75 -7.34 20.12
N SER A 70 15.97 -7.89 19.17
CA SER A 70 16.47 -8.53 17.96
C SER A 70 16.59 -7.57 16.77
N GLY A 71 16.44 -6.26 16.97
CA GLY A 71 16.65 -5.24 15.96
C GLY A 71 15.41 -4.94 15.07
N ALA A 72 14.20 -5.37 15.48
CA ALA A 72 13.01 -5.15 14.65
C ALA A 72 12.71 -3.66 14.36
N ASP A 73 13.02 -2.78 15.32
CA ASP A 73 12.82 -1.32 15.22
C ASP A 73 14.02 -0.58 14.58
N GLU A 74 15.09 -1.29 14.22
CA GLU A 74 16.27 -0.68 13.60
C GLU A 74 15.96 -0.22 12.17
N GLU A 75 16.71 0.79 11.69
CA GLU A 75 16.61 1.24 10.32
C GLU A 75 17.16 0.17 9.37
N TRP A 76 16.43 -0.08 8.29
CA TRP A 76 16.89 -0.94 7.22
C TRP A 76 17.97 -0.22 6.41
N ASP A 77 19.09 -0.91 6.17
CA ASP A 77 20.18 -0.36 5.36
C ASP A 77 19.93 -0.57 3.87
N PHE A 78 19.27 0.40 3.24
CA PHE A 78 18.98 0.39 1.80
C PHE A 78 20.24 0.45 0.92
N SER A 79 21.42 0.79 1.46
CA SER A 79 22.66 0.77 0.68
C SER A 79 23.10 -0.65 0.32
N LYS A 80 22.67 -1.64 1.10
CA LYS A 80 22.94 -3.05 0.85
C LYS A 80 22.06 -3.64 -0.24
N ARG A 81 20.84 -3.11 -0.39
CA ARG A 81 19.86 -3.58 -1.36
C ARG A 81 18.84 -2.49 -1.63
N SER A 82 19.06 -1.73 -2.69
CA SER A 82 18.03 -0.84 -3.25
C SER A 82 17.13 -1.62 -4.20
N ALA A 83 15.89 -1.17 -4.34
CA ALA A 83 14.97 -1.72 -5.32
C ALA A 83 15.18 -1.07 -6.69
N ASP A 84 14.97 -1.83 -7.78
CA ASP A 84 14.87 -1.30 -9.15
C ASP A 84 13.46 -0.75 -9.43
N ALA A 85 12.44 -1.37 -8.82
CA ALA A 85 11.05 -0.91 -8.89
C ALA A 85 10.36 -1.04 -7.53
N VAL A 86 9.53 -0.05 -7.17
CA VAL A 86 8.72 -0.04 -5.95
C VAL A 86 7.25 0.15 -6.32
N PHE A 87 6.40 -0.73 -5.85
CA PHE A 87 4.95 -0.66 -6.04
C PHE A 87 4.26 -0.30 -4.73
N ILE A 88 3.58 0.85 -4.69
CA ILE A 88 2.79 1.30 -3.54
C ILE A 88 1.33 0.98 -3.84
N ASN A 89 0.76 -0.02 -3.18
CA ASN A 89 -0.67 -0.34 -3.27
C ASN A 89 -1.31 -0.19 -1.88
N LEU A 90 -1.59 1.05 -1.53
CA LEU A 90 -2.16 1.49 -0.25
C LEU A 90 -3.40 2.35 -0.49
N GLY A 91 -4.10 2.74 0.57
CA GLY A 91 -5.23 3.66 0.52
C GLY A 91 -6.61 2.97 0.55
N THR A 92 -6.71 1.70 0.21
CA THR A 92 -7.97 0.94 0.30
C THR A 92 -8.53 0.95 1.72
N ASN A 93 -7.68 0.77 2.74
CA ASN A 93 -8.10 0.83 4.14
C ASN A 93 -8.46 2.25 4.58
N ASP A 94 -7.79 3.26 4.08
CA ASP A 94 -8.14 4.67 4.30
C ASP A 94 -9.51 5.01 3.71
N GLU A 95 -9.79 4.56 2.47
CA GLU A 95 -11.11 4.76 1.87
C GLU A 95 -12.20 4.00 2.62
N PHE A 96 -11.92 2.76 3.04
CA PHE A 96 -12.85 1.96 3.83
C PHE A 96 -13.14 2.60 5.18
N ALA A 97 -12.16 3.25 5.81
CA ALA A 97 -12.29 3.95 7.08
C ALA A 97 -13.28 5.11 7.05
N LEU A 98 -13.54 5.71 5.86
CA LEU A 98 -14.52 6.78 5.70
C LEU A 98 -15.92 6.38 6.20
N ASP A 99 -16.29 5.10 6.01
CA ASP A 99 -17.60 4.57 6.38
C ASP A 99 -17.61 3.92 7.78
N GLN A 100 -16.45 3.87 8.46
CA GLN A 100 -16.38 3.31 9.82
C GLN A 100 -16.63 4.38 10.89
N PRO A 101 -17.01 3.97 12.10
CA PRO A 101 -17.05 4.87 13.26
C PRO A 101 -15.70 5.54 13.53
N ALA A 102 -15.72 6.66 14.24
CA ALA A 102 -14.48 7.26 14.74
C ALA A 102 -13.73 6.28 15.66
N TRP A 103 -12.42 6.23 15.50
CA TRP A 103 -11.55 5.51 16.42
C TRP A 103 -11.37 6.34 17.69
N GLN A 104 -11.47 5.68 18.83
CA GLN A 104 -11.30 6.28 20.14
C GLN A 104 -9.93 5.93 20.69
N ASP A 105 -9.10 6.93 20.97
CA ASP A 105 -7.84 6.70 21.66
C ASP A 105 -8.12 6.25 23.11
N PRO A 106 -7.72 5.02 23.49
CA PRO A 106 -8.04 4.50 24.82
C PRO A 106 -7.27 5.19 25.95
N VAL A 107 -6.24 5.95 25.64
CA VAL A 107 -5.37 6.64 26.62
C VAL A 107 -5.66 8.14 26.64
N LEU A 108 -5.66 8.76 25.48
CA LEU A 108 -5.80 10.22 25.35
C LEU A 108 -7.26 10.67 25.22
N LEU A 109 -8.19 9.73 25.10
CA LEU A 109 -9.64 9.96 24.89
C LEU A 109 -9.93 10.91 23.72
N ARG A 110 -9.09 10.86 22.69
CA ARG A 110 -9.26 11.62 21.44
C ARG A 110 -9.93 10.77 20.40
N GLU A 111 -10.76 11.43 19.60
CA GLU A 111 -11.38 10.80 18.42
C GLU A 111 -10.54 11.04 17.18
N TYR A 112 -10.48 10.02 16.33
CA TYR A 112 -9.88 10.12 15.02
C TYR A 112 -10.83 9.54 13.98
N LYS A 113 -11.12 10.32 12.94
CA LYS A 113 -12.03 9.96 11.85
C LYS A 113 -11.55 10.57 10.55
N LEU A 114 -11.43 9.74 9.52
CA LEU A 114 -11.27 10.21 8.15
C LEU A 114 -12.62 10.68 7.59
N THR A 115 -12.61 11.82 6.91
CA THR A 115 -13.81 12.42 6.33
C THR A 115 -13.57 12.77 4.88
N ARG A 116 -14.42 12.27 3.99
CA ARG A 116 -14.34 12.51 2.54
C ARG A 116 -14.40 14.01 2.26
N GLY A 117 -13.60 14.48 1.30
CA GLY A 117 -13.48 15.88 0.91
C GLY A 117 -12.67 16.74 1.90
N ILE A 118 -12.65 16.40 3.20
CA ILE A 118 -11.90 17.15 4.23
C ILE A 118 -10.46 16.63 4.32
N ASP A 119 -10.28 15.33 4.35
CA ASP A 119 -8.97 14.69 4.58
C ASP A 119 -8.19 14.36 3.29
N GLU A 120 -8.75 14.62 2.11
CA GLU A 120 -8.11 14.32 0.83
C GLU A 120 -6.76 15.03 0.65
N ASP A 121 -6.67 16.29 1.02
CA ASP A 121 -5.40 17.04 1.00
C ASP A 121 -4.36 16.42 1.96
N ARG A 122 -4.79 15.93 3.12
CA ARG A 122 -3.92 15.23 4.06
C ARG A 122 -3.45 13.89 3.47
N ILE A 123 -4.33 13.14 2.83
CA ILE A 123 -3.99 11.88 2.14
C ILE A 123 -2.99 12.14 1.04
N GLN A 124 -3.19 13.17 0.20
CA GLN A 124 -2.23 13.57 -0.84
C GLN A 124 -0.86 13.92 -0.24
N LYS A 125 -0.83 14.77 0.77
CA LYS A 125 0.42 15.18 1.44
C LYS A 125 1.16 13.98 2.05
N THR A 126 0.43 13.05 2.66
CA THR A 126 1.01 11.83 3.23
C THR A 126 1.60 10.94 2.14
N LEU A 127 0.90 10.77 1.03
CA LEU A 127 1.41 10.00 -0.11
C LEU A 127 2.66 10.65 -0.71
N ILE A 128 2.65 11.97 -0.94
CA ILE A 128 3.81 12.72 -1.45
C ILE A 128 5.00 12.56 -0.50
N SER A 129 4.78 12.69 0.81
CA SER A 129 5.82 12.48 1.82
C SER A 129 6.37 11.05 1.78
N PHE A 130 5.51 10.06 1.60
CA PHE A 130 5.91 8.67 1.50
C PHE A 130 6.70 8.38 0.22
N ILE A 131 6.30 8.94 -0.93
CA ILE A 131 7.07 8.84 -2.18
C ILE A 131 8.47 9.46 -1.98
N ARG A 132 8.58 10.61 -1.29
CA ARG A 132 9.89 11.22 -0.97
C ARG A 132 10.76 10.29 -0.13
N THR A 133 10.20 9.65 0.88
CA THR A 133 10.91 8.65 1.70
C THR A 133 11.39 7.47 0.86
N ILE A 134 10.54 6.91 0.02
CA ILE A 134 10.90 5.81 -0.89
C ILE A 134 12.01 6.24 -1.84
N ARG A 135 11.95 7.44 -2.41
CA ARG A 135 12.97 7.98 -3.31
C ARG A 135 14.32 8.18 -2.61
N GLN A 136 14.32 8.61 -1.35
CA GLN A 136 15.54 8.72 -0.56
C GLN A 136 16.21 7.36 -0.33
N CYS A 137 15.39 6.31 -0.12
CA CYS A 137 15.85 4.95 0.08
C CYS A 137 16.26 4.25 -1.22
N ASN A 138 15.62 4.59 -2.36
CA ASN A 138 15.80 3.93 -3.66
C ASN A 138 15.93 5.00 -4.75
N ARG A 139 17.11 5.58 -4.89
CA ARG A 139 17.36 6.81 -5.67
C ARG A 139 16.99 6.71 -7.15
N SER A 140 17.20 5.55 -7.77
CA SER A 140 16.99 5.32 -9.20
C SER A 140 15.76 4.44 -9.51
N ALA A 141 15.03 3.96 -8.49
CA ALA A 141 13.92 3.06 -8.70
C ALA A 141 12.79 3.68 -9.53
N LEU A 142 12.12 2.87 -10.34
CA LEU A 142 10.79 3.20 -10.83
C LEU A 142 9.79 3.07 -9.67
N VAL A 143 8.96 4.09 -9.45
CA VAL A 143 7.97 4.08 -8.37
C VAL A 143 6.57 4.10 -8.96
N PHE A 144 5.81 3.07 -8.71
CA PHE A 144 4.43 2.93 -9.18
C PHE A 144 3.47 3.08 -8.01
N VAL A 145 2.69 4.15 -8.01
CA VAL A 145 1.58 4.33 -7.09
C VAL A 145 0.36 3.67 -7.70
N CYS A 146 -0.09 2.59 -7.11
CA CYS A 146 -1.14 1.72 -7.63
C CYS A 146 -2.41 1.86 -6.81
N TYR A 147 -3.58 1.98 -7.49
CA TYR A 147 -4.86 2.05 -6.80
C TYR A 147 -6.01 1.48 -7.66
N GLY A 148 -7.04 0.87 -7.03
CA GLY A 148 -8.29 0.53 -7.72
C GLY A 148 -8.80 -0.90 -7.62
N MET A 149 -8.05 -1.88 -7.09
CA MET A 149 -8.47 -3.30 -7.10
C MET A 149 -9.78 -3.57 -6.33
N VAL A 150 -10.00 -2.90 -5.21
CA VAL A 150 -11.19 -3.09 -4.34
C VAL A 150 -12.07 -1.86 -4.34
N LEU A 151 -11.49 -0.71 -4.05
CA LEU A 151 -12.15 0.58 -4.01
C LEU A 151 -11.48 1.55 -4.99
N THR A 152 -12.22 2.54 -5.47
CA THR A 152 -11.77 3.47 -6.51
C THR A 152 -11.97 4.93 -6.16
N GLY A 153 -12.53 5.24 -4.99
CA GLY A 153 -12.93 6.61 -4.62
C GLY A 153 -11.77 7.56 -4.39
N PHE A 154 -10.55 7.05 -4.15
CA PHE A 154 -9.35 7.88 -4.05
C PHE A 154 -8.48 7.88 -5.33
N THR A 155 -8.99 7.38 -6.45
CA THR A 155 -8.24 7.36 -7.71
C THR A 155 -7.72 8.75 -8.08
N ASP A 156 -8.62 9.74 -8.15
CA ASP A 156 -8.26 11.12 -8.55
C ASP A 156 -7.35 11.79 -7.50
N VAL A 157 -7.54 11.47 -6.21
CA VAL A 157 -6.71 11.95 -5.10
C VAL A 157 -5.26 11.48 -5.26
N PHE A 158 -5.06 10.22 -5.62
CA PHE A 158 -3.73 9.62 -5.78
C PHE A 158 -3.06 10.06 -7.07
N GLU A 159 -3.81 10.14 -8.17
CA GLU A 159 -3.31 10.65 -9.45
C GLU A 159 -2.86 12.11 -9.32
N ALA A 160 -3.65 12.94 -8.64
CA ALA A 160 -3.30 14.33 -8.34
C ALA A 160 -2.05 14.42 -7.44
N ALA A 161 -1.90 13.53 -6.44
CA ALA A 161 -0.72 13.51 -5.59
C ALA A 161 0.56 13.17 -6.37
N VAL A 162 0.51 12.18 -7.27
CA VAL A 162 1.65 11.82 -8.14
C VAL A 162 1.96 12.97 -9.10
N SER A 163 0.96 13.54 -9.75
CA SER A 163 1.14 14.69 -10.66
C SER A 163 1.79 15.87 -9.95
N ARG A 164 1.32 16.18 -8.74
CA ARG A 164 1.90 17.25 -7.91
C ARG A 164 3.34 16.95 -7.52
N TYR A 165 3.64 15.74 -7.06
CA TYR A 165 5.00 15.33 -6.72
C TYR A 165 5.94 15.48 -7.91
N CYS A 166 5.57 14.94 -9.08
CA CYS A 166 6.38 15.05 -10.31
C CYS A 166 6.58 16.52 -10.73
N GLY A 167 5.53 17.34 -10.64
CA GLY A 167 5.62 18.78 -10.94
C GLY A 167 6.56 19.54 -10.01
N GLU A 168 6.56 19.21 -8.71
CA GLU A 168 7.43 19.82 -7.70
C GLU A 168 8.90 19.37 -7.80
N THR A 169 9.15 18.12 -8.19
CA THR A 169 10.48 17.50 -8.10
C THR A 169 11.14 17.27 -9.45
N GLN A 170 10.38 17.31 -10.55
CA GLN A 170 10.80 16.92 -11.89
C GLN A 170 11.28 15.45 -11.97
N ASP A 171 10.82 14.61 -11.04
CA ASP A 171 11.11 13.18 -11.03
C ASP A 171 10.22 12.46 -12.06
N SER A 172 10.85 12.02 -13.15
CA SER A 172 10.17 11.30 -14.26
C SER A 172 9.98 9.81 -14.01
N ASN A 173 10.45 9.29 -12.87
CA ASN A 173 10.40 7.87 -12.53
C ASN A 173 9.30 7.53 -11.51
N VAL A 174 8.27 8.37 -11.40
CA VAL A 174 7.11 8.12 -10.54
C VAL A 174 5.84 8.14 -11.37
N PHE A 175 5.05 7.09 -11.27
CA PHE A 175 3.88 6.84 -12.11
C PHE A 175 2.66 6.54 -11.26
N PHE A 176 1.49 7.00 -11.69
CA PHE A 176 0.22 6.52 -11.16
C PHE A 176 -0.31 5.41 -12.07
N VAL A 177 -0.73 4.30 -11.49
CA VAL A 177 -1.30 3.16 -12.21
C VAL A 177 -2.64 2.76 -11.62
N ARG A 178 -3.68 2.90 -12.45
CA ARG A 178 -5.01 2.40 -12.08
C ARG A 178 -5.06 0.89 -12.28
N LEU A 179 -5.25 0.16 -11.17
CA LEU A 179 -5.40 -1.29 -11.21
C LEU A 179 -6.84 -1.69 -11.56
N PRO A 180 -7.02 -2.84 -12.24
CA PRO A 180 -8.34 -3.36 -12.57
C PRO A 180 -9.12 -3.74 -11.32
N ALA A 181 -10.41 -3.36 -11.29
CA ALA A 181 -11.30 -3.73 -10.20
C ALA A 181 -11.57 -5.23 -10.18
N VAL A 182 -11.80 -5.76 -8.99
CA VAL A 182 -12.19 -7.17 -8.79
C VAL A 182 -13.63 -7.39 -9.27
N ASP A 183 -13.84 -8.45 -10.04
CA ASP A 183 -15.18 -8.89 -10.43
C ASP A 183 -15.84 -9.69 -9.30
N LYS A 184 -17.17 -9.70 -9.27
CA LYS A 184 -17.93 -10.40 -8.21
C LYS A 184 -17.60 -11.89 -8.15
N GLU A 185 -17.36 -12.51 -9.30
CA GLU A 185 -17.08 -13.94 -9.45
C GLU A 185 -15.66 -14.30 -8.94
N ASP A 186 -14.73 -13.34 -8.99
CA ASP A 186 -13.34 -13.50 -8.51
C ASP A 186 -13.13 -12.93 -7.11
N ALA A 187 -14.14 -12.29 -6.52
CA ALA A 187 -14.03 -11.71 -5.18
C ALA A 187 -13.97 -12.81 -4.11
N LEU A 188 -12.95 -12.77 -3.28
CA LEU A 188 -12.78 -13.61 -2.11
C LEU A 188 -13.53 -13.06 -0.89
N SER A 189 -13.33 -13.67 0.27
CA SER A 189 -13.89 -13.22 1.54
C SER A 189 -13.62 -11.71 1.78
N GLY A 190 -14.65 -10.98 2.18
CA GLY A 190 -14.55 -9.53 2.42
C GLY A 190 -14.35 -8.68 1.16
N GLY A 191 -14.59 -9.22 -0.04
CA GLY A 191 -14.41 -8.49 -1.29
C GLY A 191 -12.95 -8.38 -1.76
N HIS A 192 -12.05 -9.15 -1.15
CA HIS A 192 -10.63 -9.17 -1.54
C HIS A 192 -10.45 -9.74 -2.94
N PRO A 193 -9.47 -9.24 -3.72
CA PRO A 193 -9.19 -9.71 -5.07
C PRO A 193 -8.79 -11.19 -5.09
N GLY A 194 -9.33 -11.93 -6.04
CA GLY A 194 -8.94 -13.30 -6.33
C GLY A 194 -7.85 -13.39 -7.40
N PRO A 195 -7.47 -14.62 -7.78
CA PRO A 195 -6.34 -14.85 -8.69
C PRO A 195 -6.50 -14.19 -10.07
N VAL A 196 -7.72 -14.08 -10.60
CA VAL A 196 -7.97 -13.46 -11.91
C VAL A 196 -7.70 -11.96 -11.85
N CYS A 197 -8.17 -11.26 -10.81
CA CYS A 197 -7.90 -9.84 -10.61
C CYS A 197 -6.40 -9.59 -10.41
N HIS A 198 -5.72 -10.40 -9.60
CA HIS A 198 -4.27 -10.29 -9.42
C HIS A 198 -3.50 -10.51 -10.73
N LYS A 199 -3.93 -11.47 -11.56
CA LYS A 199 -3.31 -11.66 -12.88
C LYS A 199 -3.48 -10.44 -13.77
N ARG A 200 -4.68 -9.87 -13.84
CA ARG A 200 -4.95 -8.63 -14.62
C ARG A 200 -4.13 -7.45 -14.10
N ALA A 201 -3.99 -7.32 -12.79
CA ALA A 201 -3.13 -6.29 -12.20
C ALA A 201 -1.66 -6.49 -12.60
N ALA A 202 -1.17 -7.74 -12.59
CA ALA A 202 0.17 -8.05 -13.06
C ALA A 202 0.35 -7.78 -14.55
N ASP A 203 -0.68 -8.00 -15.38
CA ASP A 203 -0.65 -7.70 -16.83
C ASP A 203 -0.48 -6.19 -17.05
N VAL A 204 -1.30 -5.35 -16.40
CA VAL A 204 -1.19 -3.88 -16.46
C VAL A 204 0.18 -3.40 -16.00
N LEU A 205 0.67 -3.88 -14.85
CA LEU A 205 1.97 -3.45 -14.33
C LEU A 205 3.15 -3.94 -15.16
N THR A 206 3.01 -5.07 -15.86
CA THR A 206 4.00 -5.54 -16.82
C THR A 206 4.10 -4.59 -18.03
N GLU A 207 2.96 -4.11 -18.53
CA GLU A 207 2.92 -3.13 -19.61
C GLU A 207 3.57 -1.81 -19.19
N GLU A 208 3.31 -1.34 -17.97
CA GLU A 208 3.94 -0.11 -17.45
C GLU A 208 5.46 -0.24 -17.28
N LEU A 209 5.96 -1.39 -16.82
CA LEU A 209 7.39 -1.65 -16.67
C LEU A 209 8.14 -1.75 -18.01
N ASN A 210 7.45 -2.04 -19.11
CA ASN A 210 8.04 -2.18 -20.44
C ASN A 210 8.04 -0.89 -21.28
N LYS A 211 7.51 0.22 -20.75
CA LYS A 211 7.53 1.54 -21.40
C LYS A 211 8.85 2.23 -21.20
#